data_f9dd14c078aae268310a64e120b14053
#
_entry.id   f9dd14c078aae268310a64e120b14053
#
_cell.length_a   1.000
_cell.length_b   1.000
_cell.length_c   1.000
_cell.angle_alpha   90.00
_cell.angle_beta   90.00
_cell.angle_gamma   90.00
#
_symmetry.space_group_name_H-M   'P 1'
#
loop_
_entity.id
_entity.type
_entity.pdbx_description
1 polymer ?
#
loop_
_entity_poly.entity_id
_entity_poly.type
_entity_poly.pdbx_seq_one_letter_code
_entity_poly.pdbx_strand_id
1 'polypeptide(L)'
;MRLWGLCALLLLVSCLMSHVTHGAAPRPRPQPRARIVVVKAVTAVPVSERAYAASLAEGAAGILARNGVKADLVADGALDAALAGRNLAFLVTCTKPSAAQVAALARFRGRGGVVRPLYSAAPQVVSVVGAKPALKVRDAESVKERYLLNEVGAVVPGAWNRRLWERKQKVVLAAASRLGQAQRPRPGEIHAVWEHTGLGLYPGDWPRTFRVLRANGITDLFVNVSGAGFAHYASSVLPRSKEFARYGDQLDACLKAARGTGVRVHAWVLCFNATRATPACLQSFQKQGWRLKNRQGAFTEYLDPSNPDLRWRMIKSIDELARNYPVAGVHLDFVRWYEGSPKPPGAARSVTTFVESVRKRLRAARPWAWLTAAVLAYHPSCVASVGQDWPAWIDAGLVDYAVPMNYVENRTRYAALVSQQGRSPTRARHIIGGIGVTANESKLTAAQVVDQINLTRQAGFAGVALFDLDDTLVESIFPVLRLGLFRTL
;
A
#
# COMPACT_ATOMS: atom_id res chain seq x y z
N MET A 1 14.44 35.72 12.91
CA MET A 1 14.51 36.16 11.51
C MET A 1 15.62 35.38 10.80
N ARG A 2 15.36 34.31 10.10
CA ARG A 2 16.19 33.58 9.11
C ARG A 2 15.60 32.19 8.86
N LEU A 3 14.35 32.11 8.34
CA LEU A 3 13.71 30.84 7.91
C LEU A 3 12.80 31.00 6.68
N TRP A 4 12.82 32.17 6.04
CA TRP A 4 11.94 32.48 4.90
C TRP A 4 12.63 32.38 3.51
N GLY A 5 13.92 32.03 3.46
CA GLY A 5 14.71 32.05 2.23
C GLY A 5 14.65 30.78 1.38
N LEU A 6 14.25 29.63 1.92
CA LEU A 6 14.32 28.35 1.16
C LEU A 6 13.03 27.95 0.45
N CYS A 7 11.87 28.48 0.83
CA CYS A 7 10.63 28.21 0.09
C CYS A 7 10.48 29.02 -1.21
N ALA A 8 11.18 30.15 -1.33
CA ALA A 8 11.10 31.01 -2.51
C ALA A 8 11.85 30.44 -3.73
N LEU A 9 12.87 29.58 -3.51
CA LEU A 9 13.69 29.03 -4.60
C LEU A 9 13.00 27.89 -5.37
N LEU A 10 12.03 27.21 -4.77
CA LEU A 10 11.26 26.14 -5.43
C LEU A 10 10.07 26.68 -6.25
N LEU A 11 9.59 27.88 -5.97
CA LEU A 11 8.53 28.56 -6.73
C LEU A 11 9.06 29.37 -7.91
N LEU A 12 10.32 29.78 -7.92
CA LEU A 12 10.94 30.58 -8.99
C LEU A 12 11.29 29.77 -10.24
N VAL A 13 11.36 28.44 -10.17
CA VAL A 13 11.59 27.59 -11.36
C VAL A 13 10.31 27.36 -12.16
N SER A 14 9.13 27.60 -11.59
CA SER A 14 7.84 27.54 -12.30
C SER A 14 7.39 28.85 -12.95
N CYS A 15 7.97 30.00 -12.61
CA CYS A 15 7.47 31.31 -13.04
C CYS A 15 8.30 32.01 -14.15
N LEU A 16 9.41 31.43 -14.61
CA LEU A 16 10.33 32.10 -15.56
C LEU A 16 10.08 31.72 -17.03
N MET A 17 8.90 31.17 -17.38
CA MET A 17 8.53 30.87 -18.78
C MET A 17 7.22 31.53 -19.22
N SER A 18 6.91 32.73 -18.76
CA SER A 18 5.73 33.45 -19.25
C SER A 18 6.01 34.93 -19.36
N HIS A 19 6.64 35.39 -20.43
CA HIS A 19 6.45 36.73 -21.01
C HIS A 19 7.16 36.80 -22.36
N VAL A 20 6.43 36.43 -23.43
CA VAL A 20 6.70 36.95 -24.79
C VAL A 20 5.36 37.12 -25.50
N THR A 21 5.01 38.40 -25.71
CA THR A 21 4.22 39.06 -26.76
C THR A 21 3.01 38.37 -27.41
N HIS A 22 1.86 39.03 -27.29
CA HIS A 22 0.62 38.79 -28.05
C HIS A 22 0.79 39.08 -29.54
N GLY A 23 0.92 38.02 -30.33
CA GLY A 23 0.59 37.98 -31.74
C GLY A 23 -0.61 37.05 -31.92
N ALA A 24 -1.56 37.38 -32.80
CA ALA A 24 -2.78 36.62 -33.07
C ALA A 24 -2.50 35.12 -33.22
N ALA A 25 -3.15 34.29 -32.38
CA ALA A 25 -2.91 32.87 -32.31
C ALA A 25 -3.25 32.16 -33.61
N PRO A 26 -2.29 31.47 -34.27
CA PRO A 26 -2.63 30.56 -35.35
C PRO A 26 -3.45 29.40 -34.75
N ARG A 27 -4.48 28.95 -35.48
CA ARG A 27 -5.29 27.78 -35.14
C ARG A 27 -4.34 26.63 -34.70
N PRO A 28 -4.57 25.97 -33.57
CA PRO A 28 -3.68 24.92 -33.10
C PRO A 28 -3.63 23.83 -34.19
N ARG A 29 -2.43 23.61 -34.74
CA ARG A 29 -2.18 22.42 -35.58
C ARG A 29 -2.49 21.21 -34.72
N PRO A 30 -3.18 20.18 -35.27
CA PRO A 30 -3.42 18.95 -34.53
C PRO A 30 -2.06 18.44 -34.01
N GLN A 31 -1.91 18.37 -32.70
CA GLN A 31 -0.66 17.90 -32.11
C GLN A 31 -0.41 16.47 -32.59
N PRO A 32 0.79 16.15 -33.09
CA PRO A 32 1.09 14.80 -33.53
C PRO A 32 0.84 13.84 -32.35
N ARG A 33 0.11 12.76 -32.62
CA ARG A 33 -0.16 11.70 -31.62
C ARG A 33 1.16 11.23 -31.01
N ALA A 34 1.18 10.94 -29.71
CA ALA A 34 2.37 10.41 -29.07
C ALA A 34 2.75 9.07 -29.75
N ARG A 35 4.07 8.86 -29.96
CA ARG A 35 4.57 7.61 -30.56
C ARG A 35 4.45 6.41 -29.61
N ILE A 36 4.10 6.67 -28.35
CA ILE A 36 4.00 5.70 -27.24
C ILE A 36 2.56 5.68 -26.77
N VAL A 37 2.05 4.48 -26.50
CA VAL A 37 0.73 4.26 -25.94
C VAL A 37 0.79 3.30 -24.75
N VAL A 38 0.03 3.58 -23.71
CA VAL A 38 -0.28 2.66 -22.61
C VAL A 38 -1.71 2.17 -22.84
N VAL A 39 -1.87 0.87 -23.03
CA VAL A 39 -3.16 0.24 -23.29
C VAL A 39 -3.75 -0.26 -21.97
N LYS A 40 -4.87 0.35 -21.58
CA LYS A 40 -5.66 -0.04 -20.42
C LYS A 40 -6.62 -1.16 -20.81
N ALA A 41 -6.48 -2.34 -20.19
CA ALA A 41 -7.38 -3.45 -20.42
C ALA A 41 -8.74 -3.18 -19.74
N VAL A 42 -9.78 -3.06 -20.56
CA VAL A 42 -11.19 -2.88 -20.15
C VAL A 42 -12.02 -4.09 -20.58
N THR A 43 -11.74 -4.64 -21.76
CA THR A 43 -12.44 -5.78 -22.35
C THR A 43 -11.62 -7.07 -22.31
N ALA A 44 -10.29 -6.96 -22.32
CA ALA A 44 -9.36 -8.09 -22.28
C ALA A 44 -9.04 -8.64 -20.89
N VAL A 45 -9.88 -8.34 -19.89
CA VAL A 45 -9.81 -8.87 -18.50
C VAL A 45 -11.20 -9.20 -17.98
N PRO A 46 -11.33 -10.07 -16.96
CA PRO A 46 -12.59 -10.28 -16.25
C PRO A 46 -13.16 -8.97 -15.71
N VAL A 47 -14.50 -8.89 -15.62
CA VAL A 47 -15.19 -7.68 -15.13
C VAL A 47 -14.71 -7.28 -13.73
N SER A 48 -14.48 -8.26 -12.85
CA SER A 48 -13.97 -8.07 -11.49
C SER A 48 -12.55 -7.47 -11.43
N GLU A 49 -11.77 -7.58 -12.49
CA GLU A 49 -10.38 -7.10 -12.54
C GLU A 49 -10.23 -5.75 -13.26
N ARG A 50 -11.29 -5.23 -13.89
CA ARG A 50 -11.22 -4.02 -14.73
C ARG A 50 -10.70 -2.79 -13.99
N ALA A 51 -11.22 -2.52 -12.79
CA ALA A 51 -10.80 -1.37 -11.99
C ALA A 51 -9.32 -1.49 -11.62
N TYR A 52 -8.87 -2.69 -11.26
CA TYR A 52 -7.48 -2.95 -10.91
C TYR A 52 -6.54 -2.82 -12.12
N ALA A 53 -6.90 -3.40 -13.25
CA ALA A 53 -6.15 -3.26 -14.50
C ALA A 53 -6.05 -1.79 -14.96
N ALA A 54 -7.13 -1.01 -14.76
CA ALA A 54 -7.14 0.43 -15.05
C ALA A 54 -6.12 1.18 -14.17
N SER A 55 -6.11 0.93 -12.86
CA SER A 55 -5.18 1.60 -11.93
C SER A 55 -3.71 1.27 -12.25
N LEU A 56 -3.41 0.05 -12.67
CA LEU A 56 -2.06 -0.34 -13.09
C LEU A 56 -1.63 0.40 -14.38
N ALA A 57 -2.54 0.59 -15.33
CA ALA A 57 -2.25 1.31 -16.56
C ALA A 57 -2.06 2.82 -16.30
N GLU A 58 -2.87 3.40 -15.44
CA GLU A 58 -2.74 4.79 -14.99
C GLU A 58 -1.42 5.00 -14.24
N GLY A 59 -1.01 4.04 -13.41
CA GLY A 59 0.30 4.04 -12.75
C GLY A 59 1.47 4.05 -13.75
N ALA A 60 1.43 3.18 -14.78
CA ALA A 60 2.46 3.15 -15.81
C ALA A 60 2.51 4.45 -16.64
N ALA A 61 1.35 4.99 -17.04
CA ALA A 61 1.26 6.27 -17.72
C ALA A 61 1.77 7.43 -16.86
N GLY A 62 1.46 7.42 -15.56
CA GLY A 62 1.93 8.39 -14.58
C GLY A 62 3.46 8.38 -14.44
N ILE A 63 4.08 7.20 -14.42
CA ILE A 63 5.55 7.08 -14.40
C ILE A 63 6.17 7.74 -15.64
N LEU A 64 5.63 7.46 -16.83
CA LEU A 64 6.12 8.06 -18.08
C LEU A 64 5.97 9.59 -18.06
N ALA A 65 4.80 10.08 -17.66
CA ALA A 65 4.52 11.51 -17.58
C ALA A 65 5.44 12.27 -16.62
N ARG A 66 5.69 11.73 -15.42
CA ARG A 66 6.62 12.32 -14.43
C ARG A 66 8.04 12.45 -14.97
N ASN A 67 8.42 11.60 -15.92
CA ASN A 67 9.72 11.62 -16.56
C ASN A 67 9.76 12.40 -17.89
N GLY A 68 8.69 13.14 -18.19
CA GLY A 68 8.59 13.96 -19.38
C GLY A 68 8.39 13.17 -20.68
N VAL A 69 8.01 11.89 -20.57
CA VAL A 69 7.70 11.05 -21.72
C VAL A 69 6.23 11.21 -22.11
N LYS A 70 5.97 11.69 -23.31
CA LYS A 70 4.61 11.82 -23.83
C LYS A 70 4.10 10.44 -24.26
N ALA A 71 3.10 9.91 -23.57
CA ALA A 71 2.41 8.68 -23.88
C ALA A 71 0.90 8.89 -23.76
N ASP A 72 0.13 8.28 -24.66
CA ASP A 72 -1.33 8.33 -24.57
C ASP A 72 -1.83 7.10 -23.78
N LEU A 73 -2.81 7.31 -22.91
CA LEU A 73 -3.52 6.23 -22.21
C LEU A 73 -4.82 5.94 -22.96
N VAL A 74 -4.97 4.71 -23.45
CA VAL A 74 -6.14 4.32 -24.28
C VAL A 74 -6.74 3.01 -23.77
N ALA A 75 -8.06 2.83 -23.99
CA ALA A 75 -8.74 1.58 -23.73
C ALA A 75 -8.54 0.59 -24.88
N ASP A 76 -8.63 -0.71 -24.59
CA ASP A 76 -8.43 -1.82 -25.52
C ASP A 76 -9.63 -2.12 -26.45
N GLY A 77 -10.76 -1.39 -26.30
CA GLY A 77 -11.98 -1.65 -27.08
C GLY A 77 -11.82 -1.40 -28.59
N ALA A 78 -10.98 -0.43 -28.99
CA ALA A 78 -10.68 -0.13 -30.39
C ALA A 78 -9.16 -0.20 -30.63
N LEU A 79 -8.56 -1.36 -30.39
CA LEU A 79 -7.11 -1.53 -30.29
C LEU A 79 -6.37 -1.16 -31.60
N ASP A 80 -6.89 -1.49 -32.77
CA ASP A 80 -6.30 -1.10 -34.06
C ASP A 80 -6.16 0.43 -34.21
N ALA A 81 -7.22 1.16 -33.90
CA ALA A 81 -7.22 2.63 -33.97
C ALA A 81 -6.29 3.23 -32.88
N ALA A 82 -6.24 2.59 -31.71
CA ALA A 82 -5.35 2.98 -30.62
C ALA A 82 -3.87 2.79 -30.97
N LEU A 83 -3.53 1.78 -31.75
CA LEU A 83 -2.16 1.45 -32.19
C LEU A 83 -1.74 2.17 -33.48
N ALA A 84 -2.65 2.82 -34.18
CA ALA A 84 -2.34 3.53 -35.43
C ALA A 84 -1.35 4.67 -35.20
N GLY A 85 -0.24 4.70 -35.98
CA GLY A 85 0.79 5.74 -35.91
C GLY A 85 1.68 5.65 -34.66
N ARG A 86 1.65 4.55 -33.91
CA ARG A 86 2.51 4.31 -32.74
C ARG A 86 3.75 3.48 -33.09
N ASN A 87 4.76 3.59 -32.22
CA ASN A 87 5.97 2.78 -32.30
C ASN A 87 6.06 1.78 -31.13
N LEU A 88 5.59 2.18 -29.95
CA LEU A 88 5.66 1.39 -28.72
C LEU A 88 4.29 1.35 -28.04
N ALA A 89 3.84 0.16 -27.70
CA ALA A 89 2.65 -0.09 -26.88
C ALA A 89 3.00 -0.85 -25.61
N PHE A 90 2.73 -0.28 -24.46
CA PHE A 90 2.71 -0.98 -23.18
C PHE A 90 1.32 -1.57 -22.97
N LEU A 91 1.21 -2.88 -23.02
CA LEU A 91 -0.05 -3.62 -22.87
C LEU A 91 -0.18 -4.06 -21.40
N VAL A 92 -1.05 -3.37 -20.65
CA VAL A 92 -1.20 -3.61 -19.22
C VAL A 92 -2.28 -4.66 -18.96
N THR A 93 -1.90 -5.79 -18.39
CA THR A 93 -2.80 -6.86 -17.92
C THR A 93 -3.82 -7.31 -18.98
N CYS A 94 -3.40 -8.15 -19.92
CA CYS A 94 -4.26 -8.66 -20.99
C CYS A 94 -4.43 -10.17 -20.88
N THR A 95 -5.38 -10.61 -20.04
CA THR A 95 -5.56 -12.03 -19.66
C THR A 95 -6.66 -12.75 -20.43
N LYS A 96 -7.63 -12.01 -21.01
CA LYS A 96 -8.74 -12.54 -21.80
C LYS A 96 -8.97 -11.71 -23.09
N PRO A 97 -7.98 -11.66 -24.01
CA PRO A 97 -8.14 -10.93 -25.28
C PRO A 97 -9.13 -11.62 -26.19
N SER A 98 -9.87 -10.84 -26.97
CA SER A 98 -10.64 -11.34 -28.11
C SER A 98 -9.72 -11.69 -29.30
N ALA A 99 -10.21 -12.50 -30.23
CA ALA A 99 -9.48 -12.80 -31.46
C ALA A 99 -9.15 -11.53 -32.25
N ALA A 100 -10.06 -10.54 -32.28
CA ALA A 100 -9.84 -9.25 -32.94
C ALA A 100 -8.68 -8.46 -32.30
N GLN A 101 -8.57 -8.46 -30.97
CA GLN A 101 -7.47 -7.82 -30.26
C GLN A 101 -6.12 -8.50 -30.55
N VAL A 102 -6.09 -9.83 -30.54
CA VAL A 102 -4.88 -10.59 -30.90
C VAL A 102 -4.45 -10.28 -32.33
N ALA A 103 -5.39 -10.24 -33.28
CA ALA A 103 -5.11 -9.89 -34.67
C ALA A 103 -4.62 -8.43 -34.81
N ALA A 104 -5.17 -7.49 -34.03
CA ALA A 104 -4.71 -6.09 -34.00
C ALA A 104 -3.24 -5.98 -33.53
N LEU A 105 -2.86 -6.72 -32.50
CA LEU A 105 -1.47 -6.80 -32.03
C LEU A 105 -0.54 -7.40 -33.08
N ALA A 106 -0.99 -8.45 -33.80
CA ALA A 106 -0.24 -9.06 -34.90
C ALA A 106 0.02 -8.06 -36.04
N ARG A 107 -1.02 -7.35 -36.49
CA ARG A 107 -0.89 -6.29 -37.51
C ARG A 107 0.04 -5.16 -37.06
N PHE A 108 -0.07 -4.72 -35.80
CA PHE A 108 0.82 -3.70 -35.26
C PHE A 108 2.28 -4.14 -35.31
N ARG A 109 2.59 -5.35 -34.89
CA ARG A 109 3.93 -5.92 -34.97
C ARG A 109 4.41 -6.08 -36.42
N GLY A 110 3.57 -6.56 -37.33
CA GLY A 110 3.88 -6.69 -38.75
C GLY A 110 4.27 -5.35 -39.42
N ARG A 111 3.82 -4.22 -38.86
CA ARG A 111 4.22 -2.86 -39.28
C ARG A 111 5.45 -2.31 -38.54
N GLY A 112 6.19 -3.15 -37.80
CA GLY A 112 7.36 -2.73 -37.03
C GLY A 112 7.07 -2.14 -35.65
N GLY A 113 5.83 -2.18 -35.20
CA GLY A 113 5.44 -1.74 -33.86
C GLY A 113 5.95 -2.70 -32.77
N VAL A 114 6.35 -2.18 -31.63
CA VAL A 114 6.83 -2.95 -30.48
C VAL A 114 5.76 -3.00 -29.40
N VAL A 115 5.42 -4.20 -28.92
CA VAL A 115 4.50 -4.40 -27.80
C VAL A 115 5.28 -4.93 -26.58
N ARG A 116 5.06 -4.33 -25.43
CA ARG A 116 5.61 -4.77 -24.14
C ARG A 116 4.48 -5.12 -23.19
N PRO A 117 4.19 -6.41 -22.96
CA PRO A 117 3.23 -6.80 -21.93
C PRO A 117 3.76 -6.46 -20.55
N LEU A 118 2.87 -5.92 -19.69
CA LEU A 118 3.17 -5.62 -18.29
C LEU A 118 2.26 -6.45 -17.39
N TYR A 119 2.82 -6.95 -16.30
CA TYR A 119 2.18 -7.69 -15.20
C TYR A 119 1.60 -9.06 -15.58
N SER A 120 0.67 -9.14 -16.54
CA SER A 120 0.11 -10.42 -17.02
C SER A 120 -0.38 -10.33 -18.47
N ALA A 121 -0.24 -11.45 -19.20
CA ALA A 121 -0.74 -11.59 -20.56
C ALA A 121 -1.13 -13.05 -20.86
N ALA A 122 -2.18 -13.23 -21.65
CA ALA A 122 -2.60 -14.54 -22.13
C ALA A 122 -1.54 -15.19 -23.05
N PRO A 123 -1.43 -16.53 -23.10
CA PRO A 123 -0.45 -17.22 -23.93
C PRO A 123 -0.49 -16.81 -25.40
N GLN A 124 -1.67 -16.62 -25.99
CA GLN A 124 -1.85 -16.17 -27.36
C GLN A 124 -1.31 -14.75 -27.60
N VAL A 125 -1.39 -13.85 -26.60
CA VAL A 125 -0.76 -12.53 -26.66
C VAL A 125 0.75 -12.69 -26.66
N VAL A 126 1.28 -13.46 -25.70
CA VAL A 126 2.73 -13.73 -25.60
C VAL A 126 3.29 -14.30 -26.90
N SER A 127 2.59 -15.25 -27.52
CA SER A 127 2.97 -15.84 -28.81
C SER A 127 3.04 -14.79 -29.93
N VAL A 128 2.00 -13.96 -30.05
CA VAL A 128 1.93 -12.93 -31.10
C VAL A 128 2.94 -11.82 -30.89
N VAL A 129 3.10 -11.33 -29.65
CA VAL A 129 4.01 -10.20 -29.40
C VAL A 129 5.47 -10.63 -29.22
N GLY A 130 5.75 -11.92 -29.03
CA GLY A 130 7.10 -12.45 -28.88
C GLY A 130 7.79 -12.03 -27.57
N ALA A 131 7.01 -11.61 -26.57
CA ALA A 131 7.54 -11.14 -25.29
C ALA A 131 6.62 -11.54 -24.13
N LYS A 132 7.21 -12.04 -23.03
CA LYS A 132 6.49 -12.28 -21.76
C LYS A 132 6.35 -10.98 -20.98
N PRO A 133 5.39 -10.90 -20.04
CA PRO A 133 5.31 -9.79 -19.10
C PRO A 133 6.63 -9.63 -18.34
N ALA A 134 7.19 -8.43 -18.37
CA ALA A 134 8.52 -8.13 -17.81
C ALA A 134 8.46 -7.59 -16.37
N LEU A 135 7.32 -7.02 -15.96
CA LEU A 135 7.11 -6.48 -14.62
C LEU A 135 6.15 -7.34 -13.82
N LYS A 136 6.37 -7.39 -12.51
CA LYS A 136 5.41 -7.90 -11.54
C LYS A 136 4.71 -6.72 -10.86
N VAL A 137 3.49 -6.92 -10.39
CA VAL A 137 2.74 -5.88 -9.67
C VAL A 137 3.51 -5.39 -8.44
N ARG A 138 4.23 -6.29 -7.77
CA ARG A 138 5.02 -6.02 -6.55
C ARG A 138 6.39 -5.39 -6.80
N ASP A 139 6.83 -5.27 -8.04
CA ASP A 139 8.12 -4.64 -8.31
C ASP A 139 8.12 -3.20 -7.78
N ALA A 140 9.25 -2.77 -7.22
CA ALA A 140 9.45 -1.41 -6.74
C ALA A 140 9.17 -0.39 -7.85
N GLU A 141 8.68 0.79 -7.48
CA GLU A 141 8.42 1.87 -8.44
C GLU A 141 9.68 2.23 -9.24
N SER A 142 10.86 2.19 -8.60
CA SER A 142 12.17 2.39 -9.26
C SER A 142 12.47 1.34 -10.33
N VAL A 143 12.06 0.07 -10.12
CA VAL A 143 12.21 -1.01 -11.09
C VAL A 143 11.26 -0.80 -12.26
N LYS A 144 9.99 -0.47 -11.98
CA LYS A 144 8.99 -0.17 -13.01
C LYS A 144 9.40 1.04 -13.84
N GLU A 145 9.83 2.11 -13.20
CA GLU A 145 10.30 3.34 -13.84
C GLU A 145 11.48 3.05 -14.76
N ARG A 146 12.52 2.39 -14.26
CA ARG A 146 13.72 2.03 -15.04
C ARG A 146 13.37 1.16 -16.24
N TYR A 147 12.50 0.16 -16.07
CA TYR A 147 12.06 -0.70 -17.17
C TYR A 147 11.33 0.10 -18.24
N LEU A 148 10.28 0.85 -17.87
CA LEU A 148 9.47 1.62 -18.82
C LEU A 148 10.34 2.62 -19.60
N LEU A 149 11.22 3.33 -18.93
CA LEU A 149 12.07 4.35 -19.54
C LEU A 149 13.15 3.73 -20.48
N ASN A 150 13.73 2.58 -20.12
CA ASN A 150 14.66 1.88 -20.99
C ASN A 150 13.98 1.40 -22.27
N GLU A 151 12.76 0.85 -22.18
CA GLU A 151 11.99 0.44 -23.37
C GLU A 151 11.64 1.64 -24.26
N VAL A 152 11.27 2.77 -23.65
CA VAL A 152 11.05 4.02 -24.41
C VAL A 152 12.31 4.46 -25.13
N GLY A 153 13.47 4.48 -24.47
CA GLY A 153 14.73 4.88 -25.07
C GLY A 153 15.20 3.96 -26.20
N ALA A 154 14.90 2.67 -26.07
CA ALA A 154 15.25 1.66 -27.07
C ALA A 154 14.39 1.72 -28.34
N VAL A 155 13.08 2.04 -28.19
CA VAL A 155 12.10 1.94 -29.29
C VAL A 155 11.79 3.32 -29.92
N VAL A 156 11.84 4.38 -29.12
CA VAL A 156 11.54 5.75 -29.57
C VAL A 156 12.72 6.66 -29.25
N PRO A 157 13.79 6.64 -30.06
CA PRO A 157 14.95 7.48 -29.85
C PRO A 157 14.59 8.95 -29.68
N GLY A 158 15.19 9.61 -28.70
CA GLY A 158 14.93 11.01 -28.37
C GLY A 158 13.69 11.28 -27.49
N ALA A 159 12.79 10.31 -27.31
CA ALA A 159 11.66 10.47 -26.38
C ALA A 159 12.09 10.47 -24.91
N TRP A 160 13.28 9.97 -24.59
CA TRP A 160 13.86 9.94 -23.26
C TRP A 160 15.38 9.99 -23.31
N ASN A 161 15.98 10.74 -22.39
CA ASN A 161 17.43 10.89 -22.27
C ASN A 161 17.94 10.29 -20.97
N ARG A 162 18.54 9.10 -21.05
CA ARG A 162 19.06 8.35 -19.90
C ARG A 162 20.06 9.17 -19.05
N ARG A 163 21.01 9.87 -19.68
CA ARG A 163 22.02 10.66 -18.95
C ARG A 163 21.40 11.83 -18.19
N LEU A 164 20.38 12.48 -18.78
CA LEU A 164 19.64 13.55 -18.11
C LEU A 164 18.82 13.02 -16.94
N TRP A 165 18.17 11.89 -17.11
CA TRP A 165 17.42 11.20 -16.07
C TRP A 165 18.32 10.81 -14.89
N GLU A 166 19.47 10.14 -15.16
CA GLU A 166 20.43 9.75 -14.14
C GLU A 166 20.96 10.96 -13.36
N ARG A 167 21.23 12.10 -14.05
CA ARG A 167 21.60 13.35 -13.37
C ARG A 167 20.48 13.87 -12.47
N LYS A 168 19.24 13.88 -12.95
CA LYS A 168 18.08 14.28 -12.13
C LYS A 168 17.92 13.37 -10.91
N GLN A 169 18.03 12.05 -11.06
CA GLN A 169 17.97 11.12 -9.93
C GLN A 169 19.05 11.40 -8.89
N LYS A 170 20.28 11.67 -9.30
CA LYS A 170 21.36 12.05 -8.39
C LYS A 170 21.05 13.35 -7.62
N VAL A 171 20.49 14.35 -8.29
CA VAL A 171 20.09 15.61 -7.66
C VAL A 171 18.96 15.39 -6.65
N VAL A 172 17.94 14.63 -7.04
CA VAL A 172 16.80 14.29 -6.16
C VAL A 172 17.28 13.53 -4.93
N LEU A 173 18.13 12.52 -5.13
CA LEU A 173 18.70 11.74 -4.02
C LEU A 173 19.57 12.60 -3.10
N ALA A 174 20.39 13.46 -3.66
CA ALA A 174 21.23 14.38 -2.88
C ALA A 174 20.38 15.38 -2.08
N ALA A 175 19.31 15.91 -2.67
CA ALA A 175 18.37 16.79 -1.97
C ALA A 175 17.62 16.05 -0.85
N ALA A 176 17.11 14.85 -1.12
CA ALA A 176 16.46 14.01 -0.12
C ALA A 176 17.40 13.62 1.02
N SER A 177 18.68 13.30 0.70
CA SER A 177 19.70 12.99 1.70
C SER A 177 20.00 14.19 2.60
N ARG A 178 20.14 15.40 2.04
CA ARG A 178 20.30 16.63 2.82
C ARG A 178 19.10 16.90 3.72
N LEU A 179 17.88 16.69 3.19
CA LEU A 179 16.66 16.81 3.98
C LEU A 179 16.68 15.82 5.15
N GLY A 180 17.06 14.56 4.90
CA GLY A 180 17.21 13.54 5.95
C GLY A 180 18.24 13.94 7.01
N GLN A 181 19.43 14.38 6.61
CA GLN A 181 20.49 14.82 7.51
C GLN A 181 20.10 16.02 8.38
N ALA A 182 19.23 16.91 7.89
CA ALA A 182 18.73 18.06 8.64
C ALA A 182 17.75 17.67 9.75
N GLN A 183 17.24 16.43 9.74
CA GLN A 183 16.28 15.96 10.74
C GLN A 183 17.01 15.37 11.96
N ARG A 184 16.32 15.42 13.11
CA ARG A 184 16.84 14.83 14.35
C ARG A 184 16.01 13.62 14.76
N PRO A 185 16.66 12.56 15.27
CA PRO A 185 15.93 11.44 15.88
C PRO A 185 15.22 11.93 17.15
N ARG A 186 14.13 11.28 17.49
CA ARG A 186 13.36 11.54 18.72
C ARG A 186 13.46 10.31 19.63
N PRO A 187 14.08 10.42 20.81
CA PRO A 187 14.21 9.28 21.73
C PRO A 187 12.84 8.70 22.10
N GLY A 188 12.72 7.38 22.10
CA GLY A 188 11.50 6.68 22.48
C GLY A 188 10.36 6.74 21.44
N GLU A 189 10.60 7.34 20.28
CA GLU A 189 9.61 7.35 19.18
C GLU A 189 9.43 5.96 18.58
N ILE A 190 8.18 5.58 18.33
CA ILE A 190 7.84 4.31 17.69
C ILE A 190 8.04 4.45 16.18
N HIS A 191 8.92 3.64 15.61
CA HIS A 191 9.12 3.50 14.17
C HIS A 191 8.62 2.14 13.73
N ALA A 192 7.33 2.06 13.42
CA ALA A 192 6.70 0.80 13.02
C ALA A 192 6.65 0.65 11.49
N VAL A 193 6.55 -0.59 11.04
CA VAL A 193 6.30 -0.92 9.63
C VAL A 193 5.33 -2.10 9.56
N TRP A 194 4.41 -2.07 8.58
CA TRP A 194 3.56 -3.21 8.25
C TRP A 194 4.24 -4.14 7.26
N GLU A 195 4.26 -5.42 7.58
CA GLU A 195 4.65 -6.50 6.67
C GLU A 195 3.40 -7.27 6.25
N HIS A 196 2.99 -7.07 5.02
CA HIS A 196 1.68 -7.45 4.51
C HIS A 196 1.59 -8.92 4.09
N THR A 197 2.71 -9.57 3.77
CA THR A 197 2.73 -10.90 3.18
C THR A 197 2.70 -12.03 4.22
N GLY A 198 3.19 -11.79 5.43
CA GLY A 198 3.45 -12.78 6.45
C GLY A 198 4.69 -13.64 6.19
N LEU A 199 5.53 -13.24 5.22
CA LEU A 199 6.72 -13.99 4.79
C LEU A 199 8.03 -13.22 4.95
N GLY A 200 7.93 -11.93 5.32
CA GLY A 200 9.06 -11.01 5.34
C GLY A 200 9.38 -10.38 3.98
N LEU A 201 10.27 -9.41 3.99
CA LEU A 201 10.76 -8.73 2.77
C LEU A 201 11.36 -9.73 1.77
N TYR A 202 12.08 -10.73 2.29
CA TYR A 202 12.62 -11.86 1.53
C TYR A 202 11.86 -13.12 1.95
N PRO A 203 10.97 -13.68 1.12
CA PRO A 203 10.05 -14.73 1.53
C PRO A 203 10.73 -15.90 2.25
N GLY A 204 10.43 -16.07 3.55
CA GLY A 204 10.99 -17.09 4.43
C GLY A 204 12.36 -16.77 5.03
N ASP A 205 13.08 -15.75 4.54
CA ASP A 205 14.37 -15.30 5.09
C ASP A 205 14.17 -14.15 6.10
N TRP A 206 13.64 -14.48 7.26
CA TRP A 206 13.44 -13.53 8.34
C TRP A 206 14.73 -12.93 8.89
N PRO A 207 15.85 -13.68 9.06
CA PRO A 207 17.11 -13.09 9.49
C PRO A 207 17.57 -11.95 8.57
N ARG A 208 17.44 -12.11 7.27
CA ARG A 208 17.75 -11.04 6.30
C ARG A 208 16.80 -9.86 6.43
N THR A 209 15.50 -10.11 6.60
CA THR A 209 14.49 -9.08 6.85
C THR A 209 14.84 -8.25 8.08
N PHE A 210 15.15 -8.87 9.22
CA PHE A 210 15.50 -8.17 10.46
C PHE A 210 16.81 -7.38 10.37
N ARG A 211 17.80 -7.83 9.59
CA ARG A 211 18.99 -7.02 9.31
C ARG A 211 18.62 -5.69 8.65
N VAL A 212 17.69 -5.71 7.68
CA VAL A 212 17.21 -4.49 7.01
C VAL A 212 16.46 -3.60 7.99
N LEU A 213 15.53 -4.14 8.77
CA LEU A 213 14.74 -3.37 9.74
C LEU A 213 15.64 -2.66 10.75
N ARG A 214 16.55 -3.41 11.38
CA ARG A 214 17.51 -2.87 12.36
C ARG A 214 18.41 -1.80 11.77
N ALA A 215 18.98 -2.02 10.57
CA ALA A 215 19.87 -1.07 9.90
C ALA A 215 19.17 0.26 9.55
N ASN A 216 17.84 0.30 9.59
CA ASN A 216 17.05 1.46 9.26
C ASN A 216 16.24 2.02 10.46
N GLY A 217 16.59 1.63 11.69
CA GLY A 217 16.03 2.19 12.91
C GLY A 217 14.54 1.86 13.14
N ILE A 218 14.09 0.73 12.59
CA ILE A 218 12.73 0.23 12.86
C ILE A 218 12.70 -0.39 14.25
N THR A 219 11.68 -0.03 15.04
CA THR A 219 11.48 -0.49 16.41
C THR A 219 10.37 -1.53 16.53
N ASP A 220 9.41 -1.53 15.61
CA ASP A 220 8.20 -2.35 15.65
C ASP A 220 7.85 -2.91 14.27
N LEU A 221 7.49 -4.19 14.23
CA LEU A 221 7.03 -4.88 13.03
C LEU A 221 5.61 -5.40 13.24
N PHE A 222 4.65 -4.89 12.47
CA PHE A 222 3.31 -5.46 12.35
C PHE A 222 3.33 -6.50 11.24
N VAL A 223 3.46 -7.78 11.58
CA VAL A 223 3.52 -8.88 10.61
C VAL A 223 2.16 -9.53 10.43
N ASN A 224 1.67 -9.60 9.18
CA ASN A 224 0.39 -10.24 8.89
C ASN A 224 0.49 -11.75 9.08
N VAL A 225 -0.15 -12.27 10.12
CA VAL A 225 -0.05 -13.69 10.49
C VAL A 225 -1.34 -14.45 10.26
N SER A 226 -2.49 -13.78 10.23
CA SER A 226 -3.77 -14.47 10.05
C SER A 226 -4.91 -13.54 9.63
N GLY A 227 -5.98 -14.17 9.15
CA GLY A 227 -7.32 -13.61 9.00
C GLY A 227 -8.34 -14.70 9.26
N ALA A 228 -9.62 -14.40 9.18
CA ALA A 228 -10.68 -15.37 9.52
C ALA A 228 -10.58 -16.70 8.74
N GLY A 229 -10.00 -16.68 7.55
CA GLY A 229 -9.90 -17.84 6.66
C GLY A 229 -8.49 -18.41 6.48
N PHE A 230 -7.48 -17.96 7.22
CA PHE A 230 -6.11 -18.48 7.10
C PHE A 230 -5.24 -18.17 8.33
N ALA A 231 -4.20 -18.97 8.54
CA ALA A 231 -3.12 -18.70 9.48
C ALA A 231 -1.77 -19.08 8.88
N HIS A 232 -0.75 -18.22 9.06
CA HIS A 232 0.66 -18.48 8.70
C HIS A 232 1.44 -19.09 9.86
N TYR A 233 0.75 -19.51 10.92
CA TYR A 233 1.30 -20.16 12.10
C TYR A 233 0.54 -21.46 12.40
N ALA A 234 1.04 -22.27 13.35
CA ALA A 234 0.45 -23.56 13.73
C ALA A 234 -0.85 -23.36 14.54
N SER A 235 -1.91 -22.91 13.87
CA SER A 235 -3.22 -22.74 14.50
C SER A 235 -4.02 -24.03 14.55
N SER A 236 -4.73 -24.24 15.65
CA SER A 236 -5.78 -25.26 15.84
C SER A 236 -7.18 -24.70 15.60
N VAL A 237 -7.33 -23.37 15.52
CA VAL A 237 -8.61 -22.66 15.37
C VAL A 237 -8.87 -22.24 13.91
N LEU A 238 -7.83 -21.78 13.23
CA LEU A 238 -7.90 -21.28 11.86
C LEU A 238 -7.29 -22.28 10.87
N PRO A 239 -7.77 -22.32 9.62
CA PRO A 239 -7.14 -23.15 8.60
C PRO A 239 -5.73 -22.64 8.29
N ARG A 240 -4.78 -23.56 8.19
CA ARG A 240 -3.40 -23.21 7.81
C ARG A 240 -3.36 -22.78 6.36
N SER A 241 -2.58 -21.75 6.08
CA SER A 241 -2.44 -21.19 4.73
C SER A 241 -1.56 -22.06 3.82
N LYS A 242 -1.60 -21.80 2.52
CA LYS A 242 -0.65 -22.40 1.56
C LYS A 242 0.80 -21.96 1.83
N GLU A 243 0.98 -20.77 2.37
CA GLU A 243 2.28 -20.24 2.80
C GLU A 243 2.82 -21.05 3.97
N PHE A 244 1.97 -21.43 4.95
CA PHE A 244 2.35 -22.35 6.01
C PHE A 244 2.79 -23.72 5.46
N ALA A 245 2.03 -24.26 4.50
CA ALA A 245 2.38 -25.53 3.89
C ALA A 245 3.74 -25.49 3.14
N ARG A 246 4.09 -24.33 2.57
CA ARG A 246 5.32 -24.16 1.80
C ARG A 246 6.54 -23.79 2.65
N TYR A 247 6.37 -22.93 3.64
CA TYR A 247 7.46 -22.30 4.39
C TYR A 247 7.46 -22.65 5.89
N GLY A 248 6.49 -23.46 6.35
CA GLY A 248 6.33 -23.78 7.77
C GLY A 248 5.74 -22.62 8.58
N ASP A 249 5.92 -22.67 9.90
CA ASP A 249 5.43 -21.68 10.84
C ASP A 249 6.18 -20.35 10.70
N GLN A 250 5.56 -19.40 10.02
CA GLN A 250 6.20 -18.12 9.72
C GLN A 250 6.24 -17.18 10.91
N LEU A 251 5.29 -17.28 11.85
CA LEU A 251 5.32 -16.47 13.06
C LEU A 251 6.46 -16.93 13.99
N ASP A 252 6.64 -18.24 14.18
CA ASP A 252 7.75 -18.79 14.96
C ASP A 252 9.10 -18.39 14.33
N ALA A 253 9.25 -18.54 13.01
CA ALA A 253 10.46 -18.16 12.29
C ALA A 253 10.76 -16.66 12.44
N CYS A 254 9.74 -15.79 12.31
CA CYS A 254 9.84 -14.35 12.51
C CYS A 254 10.31 -14.02 13.94
N LEU A 255 9.66 -14.61 14.96
CA LEU A 255 9.99 -14.36 16.36
C LEU A 255 11.39 -14.86 16.74
N LYS A 256 11.83 -16.00 16.21
CA LYS A 256 13.21 -16.49 16.37
C LYS A 256 14.23 -15.52 15.80
N ALA A 257 13.98 -15.00 14.61
CA ALA A 257 14.86 -14.04 13.93
C ALA A 257 14.87 -12.65 14.59
N ALA A 258 13.80 -12.28 15.29
CA ALA A 258 13.70 -11.01 16.02
C ALA A 258 14.57 -10.95 17.27
N ARG A 259 14.95 -12.11 17.85
CA ARG A 259 15.71 -12.17 19.11
C ARG A 259 17.03 -11.39 19.02
N GLY A 260 17.27 -10.53 20.01
CA GLY A 260 18.48 -9.73 20.06
C GLY A 260 18.58 -8.58 19.02
N THR A 261 17.55 -8.38 18.19
CA THR A 261 17.56 -7.28 17.21
C THR A 261 17.06 -5.95 17.76
N GLY A 262 16.33 -5.95 18.87
CA GLY A 262 15.64 -4.78 19.42
C GLY A 262 14.30 -4.47 18.74
N VAL A 263 13.92 -5.18 17.68
CA VAL A 263 12.65 -4.98 16.97
C VAL A 263 11.55 -5.81 17.62
N ARG A 264 10.47 -5.17 18.05
CA ARG A 264 9.29 -5.82 18.62
C ARG A 264 8.39 -6.35 17.52
N VAL A 265 7.94 -7.60 17.69
CA VAL A 265 7.04 -8.24 16.71
C VAL A 265 5.62 -8.22 17.25
N HIS A 266 4.70 -7.64 16.47
CA HIS A 266 3.27 -7.60 16.74
C HIS A 266 2.54 -8.45 15.70
N ALA A 267 1.73 -9.39 16.16
CA ALA A 267 0.94 -10.23 15.28
C ALA A 267 -0.23 -9.42 14.67
N TRP A 268 -0.17 -9.17 13.38
CA TRP A 268 -1.24 -8.46 12.66
C TRP A 268 -2.30 -9.45 12.20
N VAL A 269 -3.54 -9.23 12.67
CA VAL A 269 -4.70 -10.09 12.45
C VAL A 269 -5.79 -9.34 11.68
N LEU A 270 -6.20 -9.87 10.52
CA LEU A 270 -7.34 -9.36 9.75
C LEU A 270 -8.64 -9.91 10.35
N CYS A 271 -9.35 -9.13 11.18
CA CYS A 271 -10.44 -9.62 12.02
C CYS A 271 -11.67 -10.06 11.22
N PHE A 272 -12.27 -9.15 10.45
CA PHE A 272 -13.52 -9.40 9.73
C PHE A 272 -13.35 -9.33 8.21
N ASN A 273 -12.17 -9.69 7.72
CA ASN A 273 -11.82 -9.77 6.32
C ASN A 273 -11.44 -11.21 5.96
N ALA A 274 -12.09 -11.76 4.96
CA ALA A 274 -11.85 -13.11 4.43
C ALA A 274 -11.45 -13.11 2.95
N THR A 275 -10.94 -12.00 2.41
CA THR A 275 -10.52 -11.88 1.00
C THR A 275 -9.41 -12.86 0.62
N ARG A 276 -8.65 -13.37 1.58
CA ARG A 276 -7.60 -14.39 1.38
C ARG A 276 -8.07 -15.82 1.72
N ALA A 277 -9.35 -16.02 2.06
CA ALA A 277 -9.90 -17.33 2.33
C ALA A 277 -10.11 -18.13 1.02
N THR A 278 -10.04 -19.44 1.13
CA THR A 278 -10.35 -20.31 -0.02
C THR A 278 -11.84 -20.26 -0.36
N PRO A 279 -12.24 -20.56 -1.62
CA PRO A 279 -13.65 -20.64 -1.99
C PRO A 279 -14.48 -21.57 -1.08
N ALA A 280 -13.94 -22.71 -0.69
CA ALA A 280 -14.59 -23.65 0.23
C ALA A 280 -14.81 -23.03 1.62
N CYS A 281 -13.83 -22.27 2.13
CA CYS A 281 -13.94 -21.55 3.39
C CYS A 281 -15.03 -20.45 3.31
N LEU A 282 -15.07 -19.69 2.22
CA LEU A 282 -16.11 -18.67 1.99
C LEU A 282 -17.51 -19.28 1.90
N GLN A 283 -17.65 -20.45 1.27
CA GLN A 283 -18.94 -21.18 1.24
C GLN A 283 -19.36 -21.63 2.65
N SER A 284 -18.41 -22.14 3.45
CA SER A 284 -18.66 -22.50 4.85
C SER A 284 -19.11 -21.29 5.66
N PHE A 285 -18.44 -20.15 5.53
CA PHE A 285 -18.83 -18.89 6.20
C PHE A 285 -20.22 -18.42 5.78
N GLN A 286 -20.58 -18.61 4.51
CA GLN A 286 -21.92 -18.28 4.02
C GLN A 286 -23.00 -19.19 4.65
N LYS A 287 -22.77 -20.50 4.74
CA LYS A 287 -23.68 -21.46 5.39
C LYS A 287 -23.88 -21.13 6.87
N GLN A 288 -22.87 -20.61 7.53
CA GLN A 288 -22.90 -20.19 8.94
C GLN A 288 -23.52 -18.80 9.15
N GLY A 289 -23.90 -18.10 8.07
CA GLY A 289 -24.45 -16.74 8.16
C GLY A 289 -23.41 -15.68 8.56
N TRP A 290 -22.12 -15.94 8.35
CA TRP A 290 -21.04 -15.02 8.75
C TRP A 290 -20.69 -13.97 7.69
N ARG A 291 -21.08 -14.18 6.42
CA ARG A 291 -20.73 -13.25 5.34
C ARG A 291 -21.70 -12.08 5.27
N LEU A 292 -21.13 -10.89 5.16
CA LEU A 292 -21.91 -9.68 4.87
C LEU A 292 -22.36 -9.65 3.41
N LYS A 293 -23.54 -9.05 3.20
CA LYS A 293 -24.03 -8.68 1.89
C LYS A 293 -23.74 -7.19 1.62
N ASN A 294 -23.48 -6.86 0.38
CA ASN A 294 -23.44 -5.47 -0.05
C ASN A 294 -24.85 -4.88 -0.17
N ARG A 295 -24.97 -3.60 -0.52
CA ARG A 295 -26.27 -2.91 -0.68
C ARG A 295 -27.14 -3.50 -1.80
N GLN A 296 -26.56 -4.22 -2.74
CA GLN A 296 -27.25 -4.93 -3.84
C GLN A 296 -27.66 -6.38 -3.45
N GLY A 297 -27.43 -6.79 -2.21
CA GLY A 297 -27.77 -8.12 -1.70
C GLY A 297 -26.77 -9.22 -2.04
N ALA A 298 -25.67 -8.93 -2.75
CA ALA A 298 -24.64 -9.90 -3.08
C ALA A 298 -23.71 -10.17 -1.89
N PHE A 299 -23.34 -11.44 -1.66
CA PHE A 299 -22.38 -11.81 -0.64
C PHE A 299 -20.98 -11.25 -0.93
N THR A 300 -20.37 -10.66 0.08
CA THR A 300 -19.01 -10.15 0.04
C THR A 300 -18.01 -11.12 0.68
N GLU A 301 -16.74 -10.82 0.62
CA GLU A 301 -15.69 -11.54 1.36
C GLU A 301 -15.45 -10.95 2.75
N TYR A 302 -16.31 -10.04 3.19
CA TYR A 302 -16.28 -9.46 4.53
C TYR A 302 -17.29 -10.14 5.44
N LEU A 303 -16.96 -10.14 6.73
CA LEU A 303 -17.69 -10.92 7.73
C LEU A 303 -18.41 -10.00 8.72
N ASP A 304 -19.48 -10.51 9.31
CA ASP A 304 -20.38 -9.78 10.20
C ASP A 304 -19.82 -9.65 11.62
N PRO A 305 -19.39 -8.46 12.06
CA PRO A 305 -18.89 -8.24 13.43
C PRO A 305 -19.95 -8.43 14.53
N SER A 306 -21.24 -8.49 14.19
CA SER A 306 -22.31 -8.75 15.17
C SER A 306 -22.52 -10.22 15.46
N ASN A 307 -22.07 -11.12 14.56
CA ASN A 307 -22.25 -12.54 14.73
C ASN A 307 -21.43 -13.09 15.92
N PRO A 308 -22.06 -13.67 16.95
CA PRO A 308 -21.37 -14.09 18.18
C PRO A 308 -20.39 -15.25 17.96
N ASP A 309 -20.74 -16.22 17.09
CA ASP A 309 -19.90 -17.39 16.84
C ASP A 309 -18.62 -17.02 16.09
N LEU A 310 -18.76 -16.13 15.10
CA LEU A 310 -17.60 -15.56 14.39
C LEU A 310 -16.68 -14.80 15.36
N ARG A 311 -17.25 -13.90 16.18
CA ARG A 311 -16.46 -13.17 17.18
C ARG A 311 -15.73 -14.14 18.10
N TRP A 312 -16.44 -15.14 18.62
CA TRP A 312 -15.86 -16.14 19.49
C TRP A 312 -14.71 -16.90 18.81
N ARG A 313 -14.88 -17.30 17.55
CA ARG A 313 -13.81 -17.95 16.79
C ARG A 313 -12.58 -17.05 16.65
N MET A 314 -12.77 -15.76 16.32
CA MET A 314 -11.65 -14.81 16.21
C MET A 314 -10.97 -14.54 17.55
N ILE A 315 -11.75 -14.41 18.63
CA ILE A 315 -11.21 -14.27 19.99
C ILE A 315 -10.38 -15.49 20.38
N LYS A 316 -10.86 -16.72 20.09
CA LYS A 316 -10.11 -17.96 20.35
C LYS A 316 -8.80 -18.01 19.58
N SER A 317 -8.79 -17.60 18.32
CA SER A 317 -7.56 -17.60 17.52
C SER A 317 -6.53 -16.59 18.03
N ILE A 318 -6.96 -15.43 18.53
CA ILE A 318 -6.09 -14.42 19.14
C ILE A 318 -5.58 -14.89 20.51
N ASP A 319 -6.41 -15.52 21.33
CA ASP A 319 -6.01 -16.12 22.63
C ASP A 319 -4.99 -17.25 22.43
N GLU A 320 -5.23 -18.14 21.44
CA GLU A 320 -4.26 -19.18 21.03
C GLU A 320 -2.92 -18.57 20.64
N LEU A 321 -2.93 -17.57 19.78
CA LEU A 321 -1.74 -16.87 19.32
C LEU A 321 -0.99 -16.23 20.49
N ALA A 322 -1.69 -15.51 21.37
CA ALA A 322 -1.08 -14.83 22.52
C ALA A 322 -0.47 -15.81 23.55
N ARG A 323 -1.05 -17.00 23.72
CA ARG A 323 -0.51 -18.04 24.63
C ARG A 323 0.70 -18.74 24.04
N ASN A 324 0.65 -19.08 22.77
CA ASN A 324 1.62 -19.98 22.15
C ASN A 324 2.84 -19.25 21.59
N TYR A 325 2.75 -17.94 21.33
CA TYR A 325 3.82 -17.17 20.68
C TYR A 325 4.23 -15.96 21.53
N PRO A 326 5.53 -15.72 21.75
CA PRO A 326 6.04 -14.61 22.56
C PRO A 326 6.01 -13.28 21.79
N VAL A 327 4.84 -12.93 21.26
CA VAL A 327 4.63 -11.65 20.55
C VAL A 327 4.69 -10.46 21.52
N ALA A 328 5.21 -9.32 21.06
CA ALA A 328 5.19 -8.06 21.79
C ALA A 328 3.80 -7.42 21.82
N GLY A 329 2.94 -7.80 20.91
CA GLY A 329 1.55 -7.33 20.86
C GLY A 329 0.72 -8.02 19.79
N VAL A 330 -0.55 -7.66 19.77
CA VAL A 330 -1.52 -8.01 18.72
C VAL A 330 -1.99 -6.72 18.05
N HIS A 331 -1.94 -6.70 16.73
CA HIS A 331 -2.40 -5.60 15.89
C HIS A 331 -3.66 -6.00 15.16
N LEU A 332 -4.80 -5.42 15.54
CA LEU A 332 -6.11 -5.69 14.92
C LEU A 332 -6.27 -4.84 13.66
N ASP A 333 -6.62 -5.49 12.56
CA ASP A 333 -7.01 -4.79 11.34
C ASP A 333 -8.33 -5.34 10.83
N PHE A 334 -9.02 -4.57 9.98
CA PHE A 334 -10.39 -4.87 9.60
C PHE A 334 -11.29 -5.20 10.81
N VAL A 335 -10.98 -4.61 11.95
CA VAL A 335 -11.81 -4.63 13.17
C VAL A 335 -12.95 -3.63 12.99
N ARG A 336 -13.78 -3.91 11.98
CA ARG A 336 -14.80 -3.01 11.47
C ARG A 336 -15.81 -3.71 10.56
N TRP A 337 -16.93 -3.06 10.35
CA TRP A 337 -17.87 -3.39 9.29
C TRP A 337 -17.31 -3.08 7.91
N TYR A 338 -17.78 -3.79 6.90
CA TYR A 338 -17.50 -3.43 5.51
C TYR A 338 -18.27 -2.16 5.12
N GLU A 339 -17.62 -1.19 4.52
CA GLU A 339 -18.25 0.10 4.17
C GLU A 339 -19.45 -0.05 3.23
N GLY A 340 -19.36 -0.99 2.29
CA GLY A 340 -20.38 -1.28 1.29
C GLY A 340 -21.59 -2.08 1.80
N SER A 341 -21.62 -2.53 3.07
CA SER A 341 -22.76 -3.25 3.65
C SER A 341 -23.70 -2.33 4.43
N PRO A 342 -25.02 -2.64 4.50
CA PRO A 342 -25.92 -2.05 5.48
C PRO A 342 -25.42 -2.33 6.91
N LYS A 343 -25.62 -1.39 7.83
CA LYS A 343 -25.25 -1.53 9.25
C LYS A 343 -26.52 -1.61 10.10
N PRO A 344 -26.61 -2.59 11.01
CA PRO A 344 -27.70 -2.63 11.97
C PRO A 344 -27.54 -1.55 13.04
N PRO A 345 -28.59 -1.19 13.76
CA PRO A 345 -28.48 -0.44 15.00
C PRO A 345 -27.48 -1.13 15.95
N GLY A 346 -26.60 -0.34 16.60
CA GLY A 346 -25.58 -0.90 17.49
C GLY A 346 -24.34 -1.47 16.79
N ALA A 347 -24.14 -1.22 15.50
CA ALA A 347 -22.97 -1.70 14.74
C ALA A 347 -21.63 -1.35 15.42
N ALA A 348 -21.46 -0.12 15.91
CA ALA A 348 -20.25 0.33 16.63
C ALA A 348 -20.06 -0.43 17.95
N ARG A 349 -21.17 -0.71 18.67
CA ARG A 349 -21.14 -1.47 19.91
C ARG A 349 -20.64 -2.92 19.68
N SER A 350 -21.07 -3.56 18.59
CA SER A 350 -20.61 -4.91 18.26
C SER A 350 -19.09 -4.97 18.06
N VAL A 351 -18.52 -3.98 17.38
CA VAL A 351 -17.07 -3.88 17.17
C VAL A 351 -16.35 -3.60 18.48
N THR A 352 -16.85 -2.65 19.29
CA THR A 352 -16.26 -2.32 20.60
C THR A 352 -16.27 -3.51 21.55
N THR A 353 -17.39 -4.27 21.63
CA THR A 353 -17.48 -5.49 22.46
C THR A 353 -16.47 -6.56 22.03
N PHE A 354 -16.21 -6.67 20.72
CA PHE A 354 -15.13 -7.55 20.24
C PHE A 354 -13.76 -7.09 20.75
N VAL A 355 -13.43 -5.79 20.62
CA VAL A 355 -12.15 -5.23 21.09
C VAL A 355 -11.99 -5.42 22.60
N GLU A 356 -13.04 -5.17 23.39
CA GLU A 356 -13.06 -5.43 24.86
C GLU A 356 -12.74 -6.88 25.18
N SER A 357 -13.37 -7.81 24.46
CA SER A 357 -13.18 -9.25 24.67
C SER A 357 -11.74 -9.69 24.34
N VAL A 358 -11.19 -9.15 23.23
CA VAL A 358 -9.78 -9.39 22.85
C VAL A 358 -8.84 -8.80 23.90
N ARG A 359 -9.07 -7.58 24.37
CA ARG A 359 -8.27 -6.95 25.44
C ARG A 359 -8.23 -7.80 26.69
N LYS A 360 -9.40 -8.27 27.15
CA LYS A 360 -9.52 -9.14 28.34
C LYS A 360 -8.69 -10.42 28.18
N ARG A 361 -8.79 -11.09 27.03
CA ARG A 361 -8.05 -12.34 26.76
C ARG A 361 -6.55 -12.11 26.61
N LEU A 362 -6.17 -11.07 25.89
CA LEU A 362 -4.76 -10.74 25.70
C LEU A 362 -4.09 -10.42 27.04
N ARG A 363 -4.72 -9.63 27.91
CA ARG A 363 -4.19 -9.34 29.24
C ARG A 363 -4.06 -10.57 30.13
N ALA A 364 -5.02 -11.51 30.05
CA ALA A 364 -4.95 -12.75 30.78
C ALA A 364 -3.85 -13.69 30.28
N ALA A 365 -3.59 -13.71 28.98
CA ALA A 365 -2.57 -14.56 28.37
C ALA A 365 -1.17 -13.94 28.45
N ARG A 366 -1.07 -12.60 28.27
CA ARG A 366 0.18 -11.87 28.11
C ARG A 366 0.01 -10.41 28.57
N PRO A 367 0.14 -10.13 29.90
CA PRO A 367 -0.21 -8.83 30.50
C PRO A 367 0.53 -7.63 29.92
N TRP A 368 1.76 -7.82 29.45
CA TRP A 368 2.62 -6.75 28.89
C TRP A 368 2.47 -6.55 27.38
N ALA A 369 1.74 -7.45 26.69
CA ALA A 369 1.58 -7.34 25.25
C ALA A 369 0.66 -6.17 24.88
N TRP A 370 1.05 -5.40 23.88
CA TRP A 370 0.22 -4.32 23.37
C TRP A 370 -0.97 -4.84 22.56
N LEU A 371 -2.10 -4.20 22.75
CA LEU A 371 -3.22 -4.31 21.80
C LEU A 371 -3.28 -3.02 21.00
N THR A 372 -3.05 -3.13 19.69
CA THR A 372 -3.10 -1.99 18.77
C THR A 372 -4.15 -2.25 17.69
N ALA A 373 -4.66 -1.19 17.04
CA ALA A 373 -5.67 -1.35 15.99
C ALA A 373 -5.41 -0.40 14.81
N ALA A 374 -5.37 -0.95 13.59
CA ALA A 374 -5.49 -0.17 12.37
C ALA A 374 -6.92 0.37 12.25
N VAL A 375 -7.04 1.69 12.11
CA VAL A 375 -8.34 2.36 12.13
C VAL A 375 -8.46 3.35 10.98
N LEU A 376 -9.70 3.64 10.55
CA LEU A 376 -9.92 4.67 9.54
C LEU A 376 -9.61 6.06 10.12
N ALA A 377 -8.97 6.89 9.29
CA ALA A 377 -8.47 8.21 9.68
C ALA A 377 -9.57 9.23 10.05
N TYR A 378 -10.76 9.07 9.48
CA TYR A 378 -11.82 10.08 9.49
C TYR A 378 -12.80 9.89 10.64
N HIS A 379 -12.40 10.18 11.88
CA HIS A 379 -13.33 10.28 13.01
C HIS A 379 -14.03 11.68 13.00
N PRO A 380 -15.34 11.80 13.29
CA PRO A 380 -16.24 10.72 13.79
C PRO A 380 -16.94 9.91 12.69
N SER A 381 -16.77 10.21 11.41
CA SER A 381 -17.52 9.54 10.35
C SER A 381 -17.26 8.01 10.30
N CYS A 382 -16.09 7.53 10.74
CA CYS A 382 -15.78 6.11 10.82
C CYS A 382 -16.63 5.34 11.84
N VAL A 383 -17.24 6.02 12.82
CA VAL A 383 -18.18 5.40 13.76
C VAL A 383 -19.43 4.95 13.03
N ALA A 384 -20.02 5.83 12.23
CA ALA A 384 -21.23 5.52 11.47
C ALA A 384 -20.94 4.61 10.25
N SER A 385 -19.81 4.85 9.55
CA SER A 385 -19.52 4.14 8.31
C SER A 385 -19.02 2.70 8.51
N VAL A 386 -18.28 2.44 9.59
CA VAL A 386 -17.63 1.13 9.82
C VAL A 386 -17.66 0.66 11.28
N GLY A 387 -18.23 1.41 12.20
CA GLY A 387 -18.35 1.03 13.61
C GLY A 387 -17.06 1.23 14.44
N GLN A 388 -16.08 2.01 13.94
CA GLN A 388 -14.82 2.24 14.65
C GLN A 388 -14.87 3.52 15.49
N ASP A 389 -15.15 3.42 16.78
CA ASP A 389 -15.00 4.52 17.74
C ASP A 389 -13.67 4.40 18.49
N TRP A 390 -12.59 4.50 17.72
CA TRP A 390 -11.23 4.30 18.22
C TRP A 390 -10.77 5.34 19.27
N PRO A 391 -11.24 6.62 19.28
CA PRO A 391 -10.94 7.51 20.39
C PRO A 391 -11.54 7.03 21.72
N ALA A 392 -12.78 6.51 21.70
CA ALA A 392 -13.36 5.90 22.88
C ALA A 392 -12.61 4.64 23.33
N TRP A 393 -12.06 3.86 22.40
CA TRP A 393 -11.23 2.70 22.77
C TRP A 393 -9.92 3.12 23.48
N ILE A 394 -9.29 4.23 23.08
CA ILE A 394 -8.13 4.79 23.78
C ILE A 394 -8.54 5.27 25.17
N ASP A 395 -9.59 6.06 25.29
CA ASP A 395 -10.05 6.63 26.56
C ASP A 395 -10.44 5.55 27.58
N ALA A 396 -11.00 4.44 27.12
CA ALA A 396 -11.36 3.29 27.95
C ALA A 396 -10.17 2.31 28.20
N GLY A 397 -8.98 2.59 27.67
CA GLY A 397 -7.80 1.72 27.79
C GLY A 397 -7.97 0.35 27.10
N LEU A 398 -8.86 0.25 26.12
CA LEU A 398 -9.10 -0.97 25.37
C LEU A 398 -7.96 -1.25 24.38
N VAL A 399 -7.35 -0.20 23.81
CA VAL A 399 -6.16 -0.31 22.98
C VAL A 399 -5.01 0.49 23.59
N ASP A 400 -3.79 0.00 23.45
CA ASP A 400 -2.59 0.74 23.87
C ASP A 400 -2.26 1.83 22.85
N TYR A 401 -2.47 1.53 21.55
CA TYR A 401 -2.34 2.49 20.45
C TYR A 401 -3.39 2.26 19.37
N ALA A 402 -4.01 3.34 18.91
CA ALA A 402 -4.69 3.36 17.61
C ALA A 402 -3.70 3.76 16.51
N VAL A 403 -3.85 3.15 15.33
CA VAL A 403 -3.00 3.42 14.18
C VAL A 403 -3.88 3.89 13.01
N PRO A 404 -4.23 5.20 12.96
CA PRO A 404 -5.05 5.74 11.89
C PRO A 404 -4.32 5.65 10.55
N MET A 405 -4.97 5.06 9.56
CA MET A 405 -4.47 4.92 8.18
C MET A 405 -4.63 6.26 7.44
N ASN A 406 -3.70 7.20 7.68
CA ASN A 406 -3.67 8.54 7.07
C ASN A 406 -3.07 8.49 5.66
N TYR A 407 -3.63 7.62 4.78
CA TYR A 407 -3.08 7.35 3.45
C TYR A 407 -3.49 8.43 2.44
N VAL A 408 -2.83 9.57 2.48
CA VAL A 408 -3.06 10.71 1.59
C VAL A 408 -1.73 11.34 1.14
N GLU A 409 -1.66 11.74 -0.13
CA GLU A 409 -0.48 12.42 -0.70
C GLU A 409 -0.48 13.91 -0.41
N ASN A 410 -1.66 14.52 -0.37
CA ASN A 410 -1.80 15.96 -0.19
C ASN A 410 -1.41 16.40 1.23
N ARG A 411 -0.40 17.27 1.33
CA ARG A 411 0.15 17.78 2.58
C ARG A 411 -0.89 18.45 3.48
N THR A 412 -1.72 19.32 2.90
CA THR A 412 -2.74 20.08 3.66
C THR A 412 -3.78 19.14 4.26
N ARG A 413 -4.20 18.13 3.47
CA ARG A 413 -5.16 17.12 3.94
C ARG A 413 -4.53 16.24 5.04
N TYR A 414 -3.28 15.85 4.90
CA TYR A 414 -2.57 15.09 5.94
C TYR A 414 -2.45 15.91 7.23
N ALA A 415 -2.02 17.16 7.13
CA ALA A 415 -1.90 18.08 8.27
C ALA A 415 -3.25 18.26 9.01
N ALA A 416 -4.35 18.43 8.26
CA ALA A 416 -5.69 18.53 8.83
C ALA A 416 -6.10 17.26 9.60
N LEU A 417 -5.83 16.07 9.04
CA LEU A 417 -6.12 14.78 9.70
C LEU A 417 -5.36 14.63 11.01
N VAL A 418 -4.03 14.78 11.01
CA VAL A 418 -3.22 14.59 12.21
C VAL A 418 -3.50 15.67 13.26
N SER A 419 -3.77 16.91 12.84
CA SER A 419 -4.18 17.99 13.74
C SER A 419 -5.51 17.67 14.43
N GLN A 420 -6.50 17.14 13.69
CA GLN A 420 -7.78 16.74 14.28
C GLN A 420 -7.61 15.56 15.25
N GLN A 421 -6.84 14.56 14.89
CA GLN A 421 -6.56 13.37 15.71
C GLN A 421 -5.77 13.75 16.98
N GLY A 422 -4.85 14.72 16.89
CA GLY A 422 -4.00 15.20 17.97
C GLY A 422 -4.64 16.25 18.89
N ARG A 423 -5.91 16.61 18.73
CA ARG A 423 -6.57 17.64 19.57
C ARG A 423 -6.54 17.36 21.07
N SER A 424 -6.54 16.11 21.47
CA SER A 424 -6.37 15.70 22.86
C SER A 424 -4.93 15.23 23.09
N PRO A 425 -4.10 15.98 23.83
CA PRO A 425 -2.71 15.59 24.10
C PRO A 425 -2.56 14.23 24.79
N THR A 426 -3.54 13.88 25.64
CA THR A 426 -3.57 12.57 26.32
C THR A 426 -3.79 11.44 25.31
N ARG A 427 -4.76 11.60 24.39
CA ARG A 427 -4.98 10.60 23.32
C ARG A 427 -3.84 10.56 22.30
N ALA A 428 -3.27 11.71 21.94
CA ALA A 428 -2.19 11.79 20.96
C ALA A 428 -1.01 10.86 21.29
N ARG A 429 -0.68 10.70 22.56
CA ARG A 429 0.36 9.78 23.05
C ARG A 429 0.02 8.31 22.85
N HIS A 430 -1.22 7.98 22.55
CA HIS A 430 -1.74 6.65 22.23
C HIS A 430 -2.08 6.50 20.73
N ILE A 431 -1.49 7.35 19.89
CA ILE A 431 -1.65 7.29 18.44
C ILE A 431 -0.28 7.05 17.77
N ILE A 432 -0.23 6.09 16.88
CA ILE A 432 0.88 5.87 15.94
C ILE A 432 0.37 6.27 14.56
N GLY A 433 0.91 7.33 13.96
CA GLY A 433 0.41 7.84 12.69
C GLY A 433 0.73 6.90 11.53
N GLY A 434 -0.29 6.29 10.92
CA GLY A 434 -0.13 5.47 9.73
C GLY A 434 0.17 6.33 8.50
N ILE A 435 1.27 6.02 7.80
CA ILE A 435 1.73 6.72 6.59
C ILE A 435 1.71 5.72 5.42
N GLY A 436 0.87 5.97 4.42
CA GLY A 436 0.76 5.13 3.23
C GLY A 436 1.84 5.45 2.20
N VAL A 437 3.02 4.85 2.35
CA VAL A 437 4.14 5.07 1.41
C VAL A 437 3.81 4.47 0.04
N THR A 438 3.32 3.24 0.03
CA THR A 438 2.97 2.46 -1.17
C THR A 438 1.54 1.93 -1.14
N ALA A 439 0.67 2.55 -0.34
CA ALA A 439 -0.76 2.25 -0.28
C ALA A 439 -1.45 2.49 -1.63
N ASN A 440 -2.63 1.90 -1.83
CA ASN A 440 -3.41 2.16 -3.05
C ASN A 440 -3.82 3.64 -3.17
N GLU A 441 -4.07 4.28 -2.03
CA GLU A 441 -4.55 5.66 -1.92
C GLU A 441 -3.43 6.70 -1.98
N SER A 442 -2.16 6.28 -1.82
CA SER A 442 -1.02 7.20 -1.80
C SER A 442 0.29 6.55 -2.22
N LYS A 443 1.10 7.30 -2.98
CA LYS A 443 2.45 6.94 -3.40
C LYS A 443 3.39 8.09 -3.04
N LEU A 444 4.15 7.92 -1.96
CA LEU A 444 4.93 9.01 -1.38
C LEU A 444 6.41 8.95 -1.77
N THR A 445 6.96 10.12 -2.04
CA THR A 445 8.41 10.33 -2.12
C THR A 445 9.03 10.42 -0.72
N ALA A 446 10.33 10.22 -0.60
CA ALA A 446 11.03 10.35 0.67
C ALA A 446 10.83 11.74 1.33
N ALA A 447 10.77 12.81 0.53
CA ALA A 447 10.52 14.16 1.04
C ALA A 447 9.12 14.29 1.66
N GLN A 448 8.10 13.72 1.02
CA GLN A 448 6.74 13.70 1.57
C GLN A 448 6.64 12.86 2.84
N VAL A 449 7.33 11.71 2.90
CA VAL A 449 7.39 10.89 4.12
C VAL A 449 8.03 11.66 5.27
N VAL A 450 9.16 12.33 5.04
CA VAL A 450 9.83 13.20 6.05
C VAL A 450 8.88 14.29 6.53
N ASP A 451 8.16 14.97 5.63
CA ASP A 451 7.20 16.01 5.98
C ASP A 451 6.03 15.45 6.80
N GLN A 452 5.45 14.30 6.39
CA GLN A 452 4.36 13.66 7.13
C GLN A 452 4.79 13.17 8.52
N ILE A 453 6.02 12.65 8.68
CA ILE A 453 6.57 12.31 10.01
C ILE A 453 6.66 13.57 10.89
N ASN A 454 7.15 14.69 10.35
CA ASN A 454 7.25 15.94 11.10
C ASN A 454 5.88 16.49 11.51
N LEU A 455 4.89 16.43 10.64
CA LEU A 455 3.49 16.80 10.97
C LEU A 455 2.90 15.90 12.06
N THR A 456 3.17 14.60 12.00
CA THR A 456 2.77 13.63 13.02
C THR A 456 3.42 13.93 14.37
N ARG A 457 4.71 14.28 14.38
CA ARG A 457 5.44 14.72 15.60
C ARG A 457 4.87 16.00 16.20
N GLN A 458 4.50 16.97 15.35
CA GLN A 458 3.86 18.22 15.79
C GLN A 458 2.49 17.98 16.43
N ALA A 459 1.75 16.96 15.97
CA ALA A 459 0.49 16.53 16.55
C ALA A 459 0.64 15.77 17.89
N GLY A 460 1.88 15.50 18.35
CA GLY A 460 2.17 14.86 19.64
C GLY A 460 2.00 13.35 19.66
N PHE A 461 2.01 12.68 18.52
CA PHE A 461 1.84 11.23 18.44
C PHE A 461 3.05 10.47 18.99
N ALA A 462 2.82 9.22 19.39
CA ALA A 462 3.86 8.33 19.93
C ALA A 462 4.89 7.89 18.88
N GLY A 463 4.54 7.98 17.60
CA GLY A 463 5.41 7.59 16.51
C GLY A 463 4.64 7.43 15.20
N VAL A 464 5.25 6.69 14.28
CA VAL A 464 4.69 6.45 12.95
C VAL A 464 4.73 4.98 12.58
N ALA A 465 3.83 4.57 11.70
CA ALA A 465 3.84 3.26 11.05
C ALA A 465 3.81 3.44 9.53
N LEU A 466 4.77 2.83 8.82
CA LEU A 466 4.91 2.96 7.38
C LEU A 466 4.25 1.76 6.67
N PHE A 467 3.35 2.01 5.73
CA PHE A 467 2.70 0.99 4.92
C PHE A 467 3.20 1.08 3.47
N ASP A 468 3.83 0.00 2.94
CA ASP A 468 4.18 -1.21 3.64
C ASP A 468 5.66 -1.55 3.41
N LEU A 469 6.14 -2.62 4.03
CA LEU A 469 7.51 -3.12 3.89
C LEU A 469 7.68 -3.78 2.51
N ASP A 470 8.17 -3.00 1.57
CA ASP A 470 8.45 -3.38 0.20
C ASP A 470 9.80 -2.84 -0.30
N ASP A 471 10.16 -3.16 -1.54
CA ASP A 471 11.41 -2.70 -2.14
C ASP A 471 11.45 -1.16 -2.28
N THR A 472 10.32 -0.48 -2.49
CA THR A 472 10.26 0.99 -2.56
C THR A 472 10.64 1.60 -1.22
N LEU A 473 10.10 1.08 -0.12
CA LEU A 473 10.44 1.53 1.22
C LEU A 473 11.95 1.37 1.49
N VAL A 474 12.50 0.20 1.13
CA VAL A 474 13.90 -0.14 1.38
C VAL A 474 14.87 0.65 0.49
N GLU A 475 14.57 0.79 -0.80
CA GLU A 475 15.48 1.41 -1.76
C GLU A 475 15.42 2.94 -1.75
N SER A 476 14.24 3.52 -1.46
CA SER A 476 14.01 4.96 -1.68
C SER A 476 13.74 5.75 -0.41
N ILE A 477 13.14 5.15 0.60
CA ILE A 477 12.69 5.86 1.81
C ILE A 477 13.67 5.66 2.97
N PHE A 478 14.00 4.43 3.31
CA PHE A 478 14.90 4.11 4.41
C PHE A 478 16.29 4.78 4.29
N PRO A 479 16.93 4.88 3.09
CA PRO A 479 18.19 5.58 2.96
C PRO A 479 18.17 7.05 3.41
N VAL A 480 17.00 7.70 3.33
CA VAL A 480 16.80 9.08 3.78
C VAL A 480 16.47 9.14 5.27
N LEU A 481 15.55 8.29 5.75
CA LEU A 481 15.11 8.31 7.16
C LEU A 481 16.24 7.97 8.13
N ARG A 482 17.09 6.99 7.82
CA ARG A 482 18.23 6.59 8.66
C ARG A 482 19.29 7.65 8.83
N LEU A 483 19.34 8.68 7.96
CA LEU A 483 20.28 9.79 8.07
C LEU A 483 19.90 10.78 9.17
N GLY A 484 18.66 10.77 9.63
CA GLY A 484 18.14 11.70 10.61
C GLY A 484 17.03 11.15 11.48
N LEU A 485 15.78 11.13 10.97
CA LEU A 485 14.58 10.79 11.76
C LEU A 485 14.69 9.42 12.45
N PHE A 486 15.18 8.40 11.77
CA PHE A 486 15.30 7.03 12.25
C PHE A 486 16.76 6.63 12.58
N ARG A 487 17.64 7.61 12.68
CA ARG A 487 19.02 7.34 13.09
C ARG A 487 19.02 6.77 14.51
N THR A 488 19.60 5.59 14.68
CA THR A 488 19.89 5.03 16.00
C THR A 488 20.86 5.93 16.75
N LEU A 489 20.48 6.29 17.98
CA LEU A 489 21.28 7.15 18.86
C LEU A 489 22.38 6.33 19.54
#